data_d1068c89a7412c700a55f263d3a845c9
#
_entry.id   d1068c89a7412c700a55f263d3a845c9
#
_cell.length_a   1.000
_cell.length_b   1.000
_cell.length_c   1.000
_cell.angle_alpha   90.00
_cell.angle_beta   90.00
_cell.angle_gamma   90.00
#
_symmetry.space_group_name_H-M   'P 1'
#
loop_
_entity.id
_entity.type
_entity.pdbx_description
1 polymer ?
#
loop_
_entity_poly.entity_id
_entity_poly.type
_entity_poly.pdbx_seq_one_letter_code
_entity_poly.pdbx_strand_id
1 'polypeptide(L)'
;MRSLNTLSEAAQQADALIFDCDGTLVDTIPAHPHALQVGFERIGLNFPAEWFHQNHSLTADALLQKFQDDGLGQIEDPKAVLAKHQVLFRESLHMLEEVSVIASIAREFKGKLPMAVASNGNRVNVEVSLEAVDLLPYFDAIVAREDVLHGKPEPDVYLEAAHRLNVAPNRCLVFEDSETGLAAGRAAGAKVIDIREYYQPTWQQAGY
;
A
#
# COMPACT_ATOMS: atom_id res chain seq x y z
N MET A 1 6.09 17.36 -11.84
CA MET A 1 6.35 16.72 -10.53
C MET A 1 6.86 17.77 -9.55
N ARG A 2 6.36 17.77 -8.33
CA ARG A 2 6.87 18.62 -7.24
C ARG A 2 8.24 18.13 -6.78
N SER A 3 8.98 18.94 -6.01
CA SER A 3 10.34 18.59 -5.59
C SER A 3 10.38 17.79 -4.29
N LEU A 4 11.43 16.98 -4.09
CA LEU A 4 11.71 16.28 -2.84
C LEU A 4 11.81 17.27 -1.65
N ASN A 5 12.37 18.47 -1.86
CA ASN A 5 12.47 19.48 -0.81
C ASN A 5 11.11 19.84 -0.22
N THR A 6 10.06 19.92 -1.04
CA THR A 6 8.69 20.19 -0.57
C THR A 6 8.16 19.08 0.35
N LEU A 7 8.52 17.81 0.08
CA LEU A 7 8.16 16.69 0.95
C LEU A 7 8.88 16.75 2.30
N SER A 8 10.20 17.01 2.27
CA SER A 8 11.01 17.15 3.48
C SER A 8 10.54 18.33 4.34
N GLU A 9 10.24 19.49 3.74
CA GLU A 9 9.68 20.64 4.44
C GLU A 9 8.32 20.34 5.10
N ALA A 10 7.45 19.58 4.42
CA ALA A 10 6.17 19.16 4.99
C ALA A 10 6.36 18.18 6.16
N ALA A 11 7.30 17.23 6.02
CA ALA A 11 7.62 16.25 7.05
C ALA A 11 8.20 16.91 8.31
N GLN A 12 9.01 17.96 8.18
CA GLN A 12 9.55 18.73 9.32
C GLN A 12 8.47 19.42 10.16
N GLN A 13 7.27 19.62 9.63
CA GLN A 13 6.14 20.25 10.34
C GLN A 13 5.23 19.23 11.05
N ALA A 14 5.54 17.95 10.96
CA ALA A 14 4.79 16.88 11.62
C ALA A 14 5.54 16.36 12.86
N ASP A 15 4.80 15.68 13.73
CA ASP A 15 5.37 15.00 14.89
C ASP A 15 5.56 13.51 14.62
N ALA A 16 4.91 12.96 13.60
CA ALA A 16 5.06 11.59 13.14
C ALA A 16 4.76 11.48 11.65
N LEU A 17 5.37 10.49 11.00
CA LEU A 17 5.13 10.18 9.60
C LEU A 17 4.47 8.81 9.49
N ILE A 18 3.42 8.71 8.68
CA ILE A 18 2.74 7.45 8.42
C ILE A 18 2.74 7.25 6.90
N PHE A 19 3.14 6.09 6.47
CA PHE A 19 3.28 5.76 5.07
C PHE A 19 2.33 4.61 4.71
N ASP A 20 1.63 4.74 3.60
CA ASP A 20 1.12 3.56 2.95
C ASP A 20 2.28 2.72 2.41
N CYS A 21 2.01 1.45 2.07
CA CYS A 21 3.02 0.51 1.59
C CYS A 21 3.02 0.40 0.06
N ASP A 22 1.92 -0.16 -0.46
CA ASP A 22 1.79 -0.62 -1.85
C ASP A 22 1.53 0.55 -2.80
N GLY A 23 2.47 0.86 -3.68
CA GLY A 23 2.43 2.04 -4.55
C GLY A 23 3.01 3.31 -3.92
N THR A 24 3.25 3.33 -2.59
CA THR A 24 3.76 4.48 -1.84
C THR A 24 5.23 4.31 -1.42
N LEU A 25 5.56 3.27 -0.65
CA LEU A 25 6.95 2.94 -0.27
C LEU A 25 7.58 1.96 -1.25
N VAL A 26 6.78 1.02 -1.73
CA VAL A 26 7.19 -0.08 -2.60
C VAL A 26 6.28 -0.10 -3.82
N ASP A 27 6.85 -0.10 -5.02
CA ASP A 27 6.11 -0.40 -6.24
C ASP A 27 5.85 -1.92 -6.30
N THR A 28 4.67 -2.31 -5.85
CA THR A 28 4.22 -3.72 -5.81
C THR A 28 3.36 -4.09 -7.01
N ILE A 29 3.03 -3.12 -7.85
CA ILE A 29 2.13 -3.32 -8.99
C ILE A 29 2.62 -4.40 -9.97
N PRO A 30 3.91 -4.53 -10.31
CA PRO A 30 4.34 -5.62 -11.18
C PRO A 30 4.11 -7.03 -10.59
N ALA A 31 4.25 -7.19 -9.28
CA ALA A 31 4.17 -8.49 -8.61
C ALA A 31 2.73 -8.95 -8.33
N HIS A 32 1.84 -8.06 -7.90
CA HIS A 32 0.46 -8.41 -7.56
C HIS A 32 -0.35 -8.93 -8.76
N PRO A 33 -0.45 -8.21 -9.91
CA PRO A 33 -1.18 -8.71 -11.06
C PRO A 33 -0.57 -9.99 -11.62
N HIS A 34 0.76 -10.14 -11.62
CA HIS A 34 1.42 -11.37 -12.04
C HIS A 34 0.98 -12.57 -11.16
N ALA A 35 1.02 -12.41 -9.84
CA ALA A 35 0.60 -13.44 -8.90
C ALA A 35 -0.89 -13.81 -9.03
N LEU A 36 -1.76 -12.82 -9.24
CA LEU A 36 -3.19 -13.02 -9.48
C LEU A 36 -3.44 -13.71 -10.82
N GLN A 37 -2.82 -13.25 -11.89
CA GLN A 37 -2.96 -13.86 -13.23
C GLN A 37 -2.64 -15.34 -13.21
N VAL A 38 -1.48 -15.72 -12.66
CA VAL A 38 -1.08 -17.14 -12.53
C VAL A 38 -2.06 -17.91 -11.65
N GLY A 39 -2.58 -17.30 -10.59
CA GLY A 39 -3.59 -17.92 -9.71
C GLY A 39 -4.92 -18.19 -10.43
N PHE A 40 -5.41 -17.20 -11.18
CA PHE A 40 -6.68 -17.28 -11.93
C PHE A 40 -6.62 -18.22 -13.13
N GLU A 41 -5.50 -18.25 -13.87
CA GLU A 41 -5.28 -19.20 -14.98
C GLU A 41 -5.42 -20.66 -14.52
N ARG A 42 -4.97 -20.97 -13.30
CA ARG A 42 -5.07 -22.33 -12.74
C ARG A 42 -6.50 -22.79 -12.44
N ILE A 43 -7.41 -21.84 -12.25
CA ILE A 43 -8.84 -22.14 -12.06
C ILE A 43 -9.66 -21.87 -13.33
N GLY A 44 -8.98 -21.66 -14.47
CA GLY A 44 -9.61 -21.47 -15.79
C GLY A 44 -10.26 -20.10 -15.99
N LEU A 45 -9.91 -19.11 -15.17
CA LEU A 45 -10.40 -17.73 -15.28
C LEU A 45 -9.32 -16.83 -15.89
N ASN A 46 -9.76 -15.85 -16.68
CA ASN A 46 -8.89 -14.79 -17.18
C ASN A 46 -8.87 -13.62 -16.18
N PHE A 47 -7.69 -13.16 -15.82
CA PHE A 47 -7.51 -12.01 -14.94
C PHE A 47 -7.06 -10.78 -15.76
N PRO A 48 -7.92 -9.78 -15.99
CA PRO A 48 -7.55 -8.62 -16.79
C PRO A 48 -6.64 -7.67 -15.99
N ALA A 49 -5.39 -7.51 -16.43
CA ALA A 49 -4.42 -6.65 -15.75
C ALA A 49 -4.90 -5.19 -15.65
N GLU A 50 -5.51 -4.65 -16.73
CA GLU A 50 -6.05 -3.30 -16.73
C GLU A 50 -7.17 -3.11 -15.69
N TRP A 51 -8.05 -4.11 -15.53
CA TRP A 51 -9.08 -4.09 -14.50
C TRP A 51 -8.45 -4.06 -13.09
N PHE A 52 -7.37 -4.81 -12.88
CA PHE A 52 -6.63 -4.77 -11.60
C PHE A 52 -6.09 -3.38 -11.31
N HIS A 53 -5.46 -2.71 -12.27
CA HIS A 53 -4.92 -1.35 -12.10
C HIS A 53 -5.97 -0.32 -11.67
N GLN A 54 -7.23 -0.52 -12.04
CA GLN A 54 -8.33 0.34 -11.61
C GLN A 54 -8.85 0.03 -10.20
N ASN A 55 -8.52 -1.15 -9.66
CA ASN A 55 -9.08 -1.68 -8.42
C ASN A 55 -8.04 -2.10 -7.36
N HIS A 56 -6.74 -1.90 -7.63
CA HIS A 56 -5.64 -2.40 -6.79
C HIS A 56 -5.63 -1.87 -5.35
N SER A 57 -6.30 -0.74 -5.09
CA SER A 57 -6.41 -0.15 -3.75
C SER A 57 -7.43 -0.83 -2.83
N LEU A 58 -8.22 -1.76 -3.38
CA LEU A 58 -9.18 -2.53 -2.59
C LEU A 58 -8.46 -3.57 -1.71
N THR A 59 -9.10 -3.97 -0.61
CA THR A 59 -8.68 -5.16 0.13
C THR A 59 -8.80 -6.40 -0.76
N ALA A 60 -8.02 -7.43 -0.47
CA ALA A 60 -8.02 -8.65 -1.28
C ALA A 60 -9.42 -9.29 -1.40
N ASP A 61 -10.18 -9.34 -0.30
CA ASP A 61 -11.56 -9.87 -0.30
C ASP A 61 -12.49 -8.99 -1.15
N ALA A 62 -12.41 -7.66 -1.02
CA ALA A 62 -13.22 -6.73 -1.81
C ALA A 62 -12.87 -6.78 -3.30
N LEU A 63 -11.60 -7.02 -3.63
CA LEU A 63 -11.14 -7.20 -5.01
C LEU A 63 -11.76 -8.44 -5.66
N LEU A 64 -11.73 -9.60 -4.97
CA LEU A 64 -12.33 -10.83 -5.48
C LEU A 64 -13.86 -10.71 -5.59
N GLN A 65 -14.52 -10.07 -4.64
CA GLN A 65 -15.96 -9.82 -4.72
C GLN A 65 -16.29 -8.95 -5.92
N LYS A 66 -15.56 -7.84 -6.10
CA LYS A 66 -15.77 -6.94 -7.25
C LYS A 66 -15.51 -7.63 -8.59
N PHE A 67 -14.54 -8.55 -8.67
CA PHE A 67 -14.29 -9.35 -9.88
C PHE A 67 -15.54 -10.13 -10.30
N GLN A 68 -16.23 -10.74 -9.34
CA GLN A 68 -17.48 -11.48 -9.58
C GLN A 68 -18.64 -10.53 -9.92
N ASP A 69 -18.77 -9.41 -9.20
CA ASP A 69 -19.82 -8.41 -9.41
C ASP A 69 -19.73 -7.75 -10.80
N ASP A 70 -18.51 -7.56 -11.29
CA ASP A 70 -18.25 -7.03 -12.64
C ASP A 70 -18.45 -8.10 -13.76
N GLY A 71 -18.83 -9.33 -13.39
CA GLY A 71 -19.16 -10.41 -14.33
C GLY A 71 -17.95 -11.04 -15.03
N LEU A 72 -16.73 -10.86 -14.47
CA LEU A 72 -15.50 -11.39 -15.06
C LEU A 72 -15.31 -12.88 -14.83
N GLY A 73 -16.05 -13.47 -13.88
CA GLY A 73 -16.08 -14.90 -13.59
C GLY A 73 -16.60 -15.20 -12.20
N GLN A 74 -16.86 -16.49 -11.93
CA GLN A 74 -17.25 -16.96 -10.61
C GLN A 74 -16.07 -17.66 -9.94
N ILE A 75 -15.79 -17.31 -8.70
CA ILE A 75 -14.70 -17.88 -7.91
C ILE A 75 -15.33 -18.83 -6.87
N GLU A 76 -15.16 -20.14 -7.07
CA GLU A 76 -15.76 -21.14 -6.17
C GLU A 76 -15.14 -21.10 -4.77
N ASP A 77 -13.83 -20.90 -4.67
CA ASP A 77 -13.10 -20.82 -3.39
C ASP A 77 -12.20 -19.58 -3.34
N PRO A 78 -12.73 -18.41 -2.93
CA PRO A 78 -11.95 -17.19 -2.77
C PRO A 78 -10.75 -17.35 -1.83
N LYS A 79 -10.89 -18.14 -0.76
CA LYS A 79 -9.80 -18.36 0.20
C LYS A 79 -8.63 -19.11 -0.42
N ALA A 80 -8.90 -20.11 -1.24
CA ALA A 80 -7.84 -20.83 -1.96
C ALA A 80 -7.12 -19.91 -2.96
N VAL A 81 -7.85 -19.02 -3.66
CA VAL A 81 -7.25 -18.02 -4.56
C VAL A 81 -6.34 -17.09 -3.80
N LEU A 82 -6.78 -16.52 -2.65
CA LEU A 82 -5.97 -15.63 -1.84
C LEU A 82 -4.74 -16.33 -1.24
N ALA A 83 -4.89 -17.55 -0.75
CA ALA A 83 -3.77 -18.34 -0.24
C ALA A 83 -2.72 -18.59 -1.33
N LYS A 84 -3.17 -18.88 -2.55
CA LYS A 84 -2.28 -19.07 -3.69
C LYS A 84 -1.61 -17.78 -4.14
N HIS A 85 -2.36 -16.68 -4.19
CA HIS A 85 -1.80 -15.35 -4.47
C HIS A 85 -0.67 -15.00 -3.49
N GLN A 86 -0.85 -15.23 -2.19
CA GLN A 86 0.20 -14.99 -1.19
C GLN A 86 1.49 -15.76 -1.46
N VAL A 87 1.38 -17.02 -1.91
CA VAL A 87 2.57 -17.83 -2.27
C VAL A 87 3.24 -17.25 -3.51
N LEU A 88 2.48 -16.99 -4.57
CA LEU A 88 2.99 -16.48 -5.84
C LEU A 88 3.57 -15.05 -5.70
N PHE A 89 2.94 -14.21 -4.89
CA PHE A 89 3.47 -12.89 -4.58
C PHE A 89 4.87 -12.97 -3.96
N ARG A 90 5.05 -13.86 -2.97
CA ARG A 90 6.38 -14.07 -2.35
C ARG A 90 7.43 -14.63 -3.32
N GLU A 91 7.02 -15.42 -4.29
CA GLU A 91 7.92 -15.87 -5.38
C GLU A 91 8.32 -14.71 -6.32
N SER A 92 7.52 -13.62 -6.33
CA SER A 92 7.69 -12.45 -7.20
C SER A 92 8.35 -11.25 -6.51
N LEU A 93 8.87 -11.37 -5.28
CA LEU A 93 9.50 -10.27 -4.53
C LEU A 93 10.68 -9.62 -5.27
N HIS A 94 11.35 -10.36 -6.15
CA HIS A 94 12.42 -9.83 -7.00
C HIS A 94 11.96 -8.80 -8.04
N MET A 95 10.65 -8.63 -8.22
CA MET A 95 10.03 -7.64 -9.10
C MET A 95 9.72 -6.33 -8.37
N LEU A 96 9.88 -6.29 -7.05
CA LEU A 96 9.57 -5.11 -6.25
C LEU A 96 10.70 -4.08 -6.34
N GLU A 97 10.32 -2.82 -6.44
CA GLU A 97 11.24 -1.69 -6.39
C GLU A 97 10.77 -0.68 -5.34
N GLU A 98 11.71 0.01 -4.69
CA GLU A 98 11.34 1.10 -3.81
C GLU A 98 10.84 2.32 -4.60
N VAL A 99 9.87 3.02 -4.05
CA VAL A 99 9.51 4.37 -4.51
C VAL A 99 10.52 5.36 -3.95
N SER A 100 11.64 5.55 -4.66
CA SER A 100 12.85 6.19 -4.14
C SER A 100 12.62 7.59 -3.55
N VAL A 101 11.69 8.36 -4.11
CA VAL A 101 11.35 9.69 -3.60
C VAL A 101 10.72 9.62 -2.20
N ILE A 102 9.91 8.63 -1.90
CA ILE A 102 9.29 8.45 -0.59
C ILE A 102 10.22 7.69 0.36
N ALA A 103 10.91 6.67 -0.12
CA ALA A 103 11.93 5.96 0.65
C ALA A 103 13.02 6.91 1.18
N SER A 104 13.39 7.94 0.41
CA SER A 104 14.36 8.95 0.86
C SER A 104 13.85 9.76 2.05
N ILE A 105 12.54 10.05 2.14
CA ILE A 105 11.94 10.69 3.31
C ILE A 105 12.04 9.78 4.53
N ALA A 106 11.71 8.50 4.40
CA ALA A 106 11.85 7.54 5.51
C ALA A 106 13.31 7.47 6.01
N ARG A 107 14.28 7.46 5.10
CA ARG A 107 15.71 7.46 5.45
C ARG A 107 16.13 8.77 6.13
N GLU A 108 15.69 9.91 5.63
CA GLU A 108 16.02 11.23 6.18
C GLU A 108 15.52 11.40 7.61
N PHE A 109 14.32 10.87 7.92
CA PHE A 109 13.68 11.07 9.22
C PHE A 109 13.89 9.92 10.21
N LYS A 110 14.61 8.85 9.84
CA LYS A 110 14.97 7.76 10.76
C LYS A 110 15.64 8.29 12.03
N GLY A 111 15.06 7.98 13.19
CA GLY A 111 15.54 8.43 14.50
C GLY A 111 15.30 9.91 14.82
N LYS A 112 14.65 10.67 13.92
CA LYS A 112 14.24 12.06 14.12
C LYS A 112 12.76 12.19 14.45
N LEU A 113 11.93 11.41 13.77
CA LEU A 113 10.49 11.33 13.99
C LEU A 113 10.06 9.87 14.12
N PRO A 114 9.03 9.57 14.93
CA PRO A 114 8.40 8.26 14.93
C PRO A 114 7.72 8.02 13.57
N MET A 115 7.87 6.79 13.04
CA MET A 115 7.36 6.43 11.72
C MET A 115 6.62 5.11 11.74
N ALA A 116 5.49 5.04 11.05
CA ALA A 116 4.72 3.81 10.87
C ALA A 116 4.36 3.55 9.40
N VAL A 117 4.10 2.28 9.11
CA VAL A 117 3.43 1.86 7.87
C VAL A 117 1.99 1.51 8.19
N ALA A 118 1.05 1.91 7.31
CA ALA A 118 -0.38 1.62 7.43
C ALA A 118 -0.95 1.16 6.08
N SER A 119 -1.26 -0.13 5.94
CA SER A 119 -1.64 -0.76 4.68
C SER A 119 -2.94 -1.57 4.77
N ASN A 120 -3.68 -1.67 3.66
CA ASN A 120 -4.76 -2.64 3.46
C ASN A 120 -4.25 -4.06 3.17
N GLY A 121 -2.95 -4.23 2.95
CA GLY A 121 -2.29 -5.52 2.77
C GLY A 121 -2.27 -6.35 4.07
N ASN A 122 -2.14 -7.67 3.93
CA ASN A 122 -1.90 -8.50 5.09
C ASN A 122 -0.46 -8.28 5.62
N ARG A 123 -0.28 -8.48 6.93
CA ARG A 123 0.97 -8.21 7.64
C ARG A 123 2.19 -8.87 6.97
N VAL A 124 2.06 -10.15 6.62
CA VAL A 124 3.18 -10.90 6.04
C VAL A 124 3.64 -10.28 4.72
N ASN A 125 2.69 -9.92 3.84
CA ASN A 125 3.05 -9.29 2.56
C ASN A 125 3.68 -7.91 2.76
N VAL A 126 3.14 -7.08 3.66
CA VAL A 126 3.70 -5.76 3.98
C VAL A 126 5.15 -5.89 4.48
N GLU A 127 5.39 -6.79 5.43
CA GLU A 127 6.72 -6.99 6.01
C GLU A 127 7.73 -7.50 4.97
N VAL A 128 7.38 -8.53 4.17
CA VAL A 128 8.30 -9.05 3.15
C VAL A 128 8.52 -8.07 1.99
N SER A 129 7.54 -7.22 1.66
CA SER A 129 7.71 -6.16 0.66
C SER A 129 8.71 -5.11 1.14
N LEU A 130 8.58 -4.66 2.38
CA LEU A 130 9.51 -3.70 2.98
C LEU A 130 10.91 -4.29 3.17
N GLU A 131 11.00 -5.59 3.52
CA GLU A 131 12.27 -6.30 3.63
C GLU A 131 12.97 -6.45 2.28
N ALA A 132 12.21 -6.74 1.22
CA ALA A 132 12.76 -6.90 -0.13
C ALA A 132 13.44 -5.63 -0.69
N VAL A 133 13.06 -4.46 -0.17
CA VAL A 133 13.64 -3.15 -0.55
C VAL A 133 14.43 -2.49 0.58
N ASP A 134 14.83 -3.25 1.61
CA ASP A 134 15.61 -2.78 2.76
C ASP A 134 14.99 -1.60 3.54
N LEU A 135 13.66 -1.49 3.58
CA LEU A 135 12.97 -0.42 4.29
C LEU A 135 12.37 -0.85 5.64
N LEU A 136 12.19 -2.13 5.90
CA LEU A 136 11.55 -2.62 7.14
C LEU A 136 12.15 -2.03 8.43
N PRO A 137 13.50 -1.91 8.60
CA PRO A 137 14.09 -1.39 9.84
C PRO A 137 13.86 0.10 10.10
N TYR A 138 13.26 0.83 9.16
CA TYR A 138 13.03 2.27 9.30
C TYR A 138 11.80 2.61 10.14
N PHE A 139 10.86 1.68 10.32
CA PHE A 139 9.57 1.92 10.93
C PHE A 139 9.49 1.40 12.37
N ASP A 140 8.84 2.18 13.23
CA ASP A 140 8.62 1.86 14.64
C ASP A 140 7.35 1.00 14.83
N ALA A 141 6.41 1.07 13.87
CA ALA A 141 5.20 0.27 13.86
C ALA A 141 4.75 -0.07 12.43
N ILE A 142 4.07 -1.22 12.29
CA ILE A 142 3.38 -1.64 11.08
C ILE A 142 1.94 -1.93 11.46
N VAL A 143 1.00 -1.26 10.77
CA VAL A 143 -0.44 -1.54 10.86
C VAL A 143 -0.88 -2.15 9.55
N ALA A 144 -1.36 -3.38 9.61
CA ALA A 144 -1.83 -4.16 8.49
C ALA A 144 -3.35 -4.38 8.59
N ARG A 145 -3.92 -5.01 7.57
CA ARG A 145 -5.37 -5.26 7.49
C ARG A 145 -5.92 -6.00 8.72
N GLU A 146 -5.15 -6.90 9.29
CA GLU A 146 -5.55 -7.74 10.43
C GLU A 146 -5.59 -6.97 11.76
N ASP A 147 -4.98 -5.80 11.83
CA ASP A 147 -4.91 -5.01 13.08
C ASP A 147 -6.16 -4.16 13.31
N VAL A 148 -7.03 -4.03 12.32
CA VAL A 148 -8.17 -3.11 12.35
C VAL A 148 -9.47 -3.80 11.91
N LEU A 149 -10.59 -3.23 12.35
CA LEU A 149 -11.90 -3.76 11.96
C LEU A 149 -12.21 -3.45 10.49
N HIS A 150 -11.96 -2.22 10.06
CA HIS A 150 -12.21 -1.76 8.71
C HIS A 150 -10.91 -1.27 8.06
N GLY A 151 -10.70 -1.69 6.80
CA GLY A 151 -9.61 -1.15 5.98
C GLY A 151 -9.98 0.17 5.32
N LYS A 152 -9.03 0.81 4.62
CA LYS A 152 -9.29 1.98 3.79
C LYS A 152 -10.47 1.72 2.83
N PRO A 153 -11.41 2.65 2.66
CA PRO A 153 -11.34 4.08 2.96
C PRO A 153 -11.69 4.47 4.39
N GLU A 154 -12.01 3.53 5.31
CA GLU A 154 -12.24 3.87 6.71
C GLU A 154 -10.91 4.28 7.37
N PRO A 155 -10.96 5.17 8.39
CA PRO A 155 -9.75 5.77 8.98
C PRO A 155 -8.94 4.84 9.89
N ASP A 156 -9.45 3.65 10.19
CA ASP A 156 -9.00 2.78 11.28
C ASP A 156 -7.49 2.51 11.22
N VAL A 157 -6.93 2.23 10.02
CA VAL A 157 -5.49 1.92 9.87
C VAL A 157 -4.60 3.11 10.25
N TYR A 158 -5.02 4.34 9.92
CA TYR A 158 -4.26 5.54 10.23
C TYR A 158 -4.45 5.97 11.69
N LEU A 159 -5.63 5.78 12.26
CA LEU A 159 -5.89 6.00 13.69
C LEU A 159 -5.06 5.04 14.55
N GLU A 160 -5.01 3.76 14.17
CA GLU A 160 -4.21 2.76 14.86
C GLU A 160 -2.71 3.04 14.72
N ALA A 161 -2.24 3.48 13.53
CA ALA A 161 -0.85 3.86 13.33
C ALA A 161 -0.46 5.05 14.22
N ALA A 162 -1.27 6.11 14.26
CA ALA A 162 -1.06 7.26 15.13
C ALA A 162 -1.05 6.85 16.62
N HIS A 163 -1.97 5.95 17.02
CA HIS A 163 -2.03 5.41 18.37
C HIS A 163 -0.73 4.66 18.75
N ARG A 164 -0.23 3.76 17.86
CA ARG A 164 1.03 3.03 18.11
C ARG A 164 2.25 3.94 18.20
N LEU A 165 2.24 5.05 17.46
CA LEU A 165 3.30 6.07 17.54
C LEU A 165 3.12 7.01 18.73
N ASN A 166 2.00 6.92 19.46
CA ASN A 166 1.64 7.81 20.57
C ASN A 166 1.61 9.29 20.15
N VAL A 167 1.09 9.56 18.95
CA VAL A 167 0.95 10.93 18.38
C VAL A 167 -0.50 11.15 17.96
N ALA A 168 -1.01 12.35 18.22
CA ALA A 168 -2.37 12.71 17.80
C ALA A 168 -2.48 12.71 16.26
N PRO A 169 -3.55 12.15 15.66
CA PRO A 169 -3.67 12.03 14.21
C PRO A 169 -3.50 13.34 13.45
N ASN A 170 -4.01 14.46 13.97
CA ASN A 170 -3.87 15.80 13.36
C ASN A 170 -2.43 16.37 13.39
N ARG A 171 -1.52 15.70 14.07
CA ARG A 171 -0.07 15.99 14.10
C ARG A 171 0.74 15.02 13.26
N CYS A 172 0.08 14.01 12.65
CA CYS A 172 0.70 13.09 11.73
C CYS A 172 0.64 13.61 10.29
N LEU A 173 1.66 13.26 9.50
CA LEU A 173 1.67 13.41 8.05
C LEU A 173 1.60 12.03 7.41
N VAL A 174 0.59 11.83 6.57
CA VAL A 174 0.35 10.59 5.81
C VAL A 174 0.84 10.76 4.38
N PHE A 175 1.54 9.76 3.85
CA PHE A 175 1.92 9.64 2.43
C PHE A 175 1.11 8.53 1.79
N GLU A 176 0.46 8.82 0.66
CA GLU A 176 -0.51 7.93 0.03
C GLU A 176 -0.61 8.14 -1.49
N ASP A 177 -0.91 7.07 -2.23
CA ASP A 177 -1.05 7.09 -3.69
C ASP A 177 -2.47 6.80 -4.20
N SER A 178 -3.39 6.32 -3.34
CA SER A 178 -4.72 5.87 -3.71
C SER A 178 -5.84 6.80 -3.20
N GLU A 179 -6.95 6.91 -3.95
CA GLU A 179 -8.12 7.69 -3.51
C GLU A 179 -8.71 7.18 -2.20
N THR A 180 -8.75 5.85 -2.03
CA THR A 180 -9.27 5.23 -0.80
C THR A 180 -8.39 5.55 0.41
N GLY A 181 -7.07 5.53 0.23
CA GLY A 181 -6.14 5.88 1.29
C GLY A 181 -6.08 7.37 1.60
N LEU A 182 -6.14 8.23 0.58
CA LEU A 182 -6.28 9.68 0.77
C LEU A 182 -7.55 10.02 1.56
N ALA A 183 -8.67 9.36 1.26
CA ALA A 183 -9.91 9.53 2.00
C ALA A 183 -9.77 9.06 3.45
N ALA A 184 -9.16 7.89 3.70
CA ALA A 184 -8.93 7.34 5.03
C ALA A 184 -8.03 8.25 5.89
N GLY A 185 -6.91 8.74 5.33
CA GLY A 185 -6.01 9.65 6.04
C GLY A 185 -6.68 10.96 6.43
N ARG A 186 -7.48 11.54 5.53
CA ARG A 186 -8.28 12.75 5.83
C ARG A 186 -9.35 12.48 6.89
N ALA A 187 -10.05 11.35 6.79
CA ALA A 187 -11.06 10.95 7.77
C ALA A 187 -10.45 10.69 9.17
N ALA A 188 -9.20 10.23 9.24
CA ALA A 188 -8.45 10.13 10.49
C ALA A 188 -8.07 11.50 11.08
N GLY A 189 -8.24 12.59 10.33
CA GLY A 189 -7.85 13.94 10.74
C GLY A 189 -6.37 14.25 10.52
N ALA A 190 -5.62 13.41 9.83
CA ALA A 190 -4.22 13.65 9.52
C ALA A 190 -4.04 14.64 8.35
N LYS A 191 -2.84 15.23 8.25
CA LYS A 191 -2.41 15.86 7.00
C LYS A 191 -2.03 14.77 6.01
N VAL A 192 -2.41 14.92 4.74
CA VAL A 192 -2.17 13.88 3.73
C VAL A 192 -1.48 14.48 2.52
N ILE A 193 -0.44 13.81 2.07
CA ILE A 193 0.25 14.08 0.81
C ILE A 193 -0.13 12.99 -0.20
N ASP A 194 -0.63 13.42 -1.34
CA ASP A 194 -0.82 12.59 -2.51
C ASP A 194 0.54 12.46 -3.23
N ILE A 195 1.14 11.28 -3.14
CA ILE A 195 2.48 11.05 -3.71
C ILE A 195 2.49 11.00 -5.23
N ARG A 196 1.34 10.86 -5.90
CA ARG A 196 1.22 10.90 -7.37
C ARG A 196 1.64 12.24 -7.95
N GLU A 197 1.67 13.30 -7.12
CA GLU A 197 2.23 14.61 -7.51
C GLU A 197 3.78 14.59 -7.60
N TYR A 198 4.43 13.59 -7.02
CA TYR A 198 5.89 13.47 -6.89
C TYR A 198 6.47 12.25 -7.60
N TYR A 199 5.68 11.21 -7.77
CA TYR A 199 6.09 9.94 -8.37
C TYR A 199 5.04 9.45 -9.38
N GLN A 200 5.51 8.93 -10.50
CA GLN A 200 4.68 8.18 -11.45
C GLN A 200 5.34 6.82 -11.68
N PRO A 201 4.64 5.73 -11.38
CA PRO A 201 5.14 4.37 -11.57
C PRO A 201 5.59 4.13 -13.02
N THR A 202 6.66 3.39 -13.21
CA THR A 202 7.21 3.09 -14.53
C THR A 202 6.26 2.27 -15.39
N TRP A 203 5.43 1.41 -14.79
CA TRP A 203 4.42 0.60 -15.48
C TRP A 203 3.31 1.46 -16.14
N GLN A 204 2.96 2.62 -15.57
CA GLN A 204 2.04 3.57 -16.22
C GLN A 204 2.61 4.14 -17.53
N GLN A 205 3.94 4.24 -17.63
CA GLN A 205 4.61 4.70 -18.84
C GLN A 205 4.71 3.61 -19.90
N ALA A 206 4.65 2.35 -19.51
CA ALA A 206 4.71 1.18 -20.39
C ALA A 206 3.37 0.81 -21.04
N GLY A 207 2.27 1.50 -20.71
CA GLY A 207 0.95 1.28 -21.31
C GLY A 207 0.23 0.02 -20.82
N TYR A 208 0.53 -0.42 -19.60
CA TYR A 208 -0.22 -1.45 -18.90
C TYR A 208 -1.43 -0.87 -18.20
#